data_1a191dcda506cf82182a25aab00977fd
#
_entry.id   1a191dcda506cf82182a25aab00977fd
#
_cell.length_a   1.000
_cell.length_b   1.000
_cell.length_c   1.000
_cell.angle_alpha   90.00
_cell.angle_beta   90.00
_cell.angle_gamma   90.00
#
_symmetry.space_group_name_H-M   'P 1'
#
loop_
_entity.id
_entity.type
_entity.pdbx_description
1 polymer ?
#
loop_
_entity_poly.entity_id
_entity_poly.type
_entity_poly.pdbx_seq_one_letter_code
_entity_poly.pdbx_strand_id
1 'polypeptide(L)'
;MKRMIRKYGPPIFHCINDFGQGSLAALIPFFIANFGLNYYQSATIIFCNTVVASIAQPILGYVADRWRVPWFIPVGFTVTLVSISAMAMATSYEMILALSLLAGVGAALFHPEAALLVNRTQSHEIGNAMGRFAVGGSAGFALGPLLAGGVYVFGGQFLWVFTIIALLGVLLYLYAFMGEGEADTDDTDIADAADTGNRESRAKVLSTGTNDWVSFGKLFFVIASRSILFSVLAIFIPILYITVINGEASASSLALTAYFA
;
A
#
# COMPACT_ATOMS: atom_id res chain seq x y z
N MET A 1 -7.22 18.35 17.53
CA MET A 1 -6.06 17.72 16.88
C MET A 1 -6.36 16.25 16.53
N LYS A 2 -6.82 15.39 17.44
CA LYS A 2 -7.18 13.98 17.16
C LYS A 2 -8.20 13.83 16.02
N ARG A 3 -9.29 14.64 16.00
CA ARG A 3 -10.30 14.62 14.92
C ARG A 3 -9.70 14.87 13.52
N MET A 4 -8.74 15.80 13.42
CA MET A 4 -8.03 16.03 12.14
C MET A 4 -7.19 14.82 11.75
N ILE A 5 -6.48 14.19 12.71
CA ILE A 5 -5.65 13.02 12.42
C ILE A 5 -6.54 11.83 12.01
N ARG A 6 -7.72 11.65 12.60
CA ARG A 6 -8.69 10.62 12.18
C ARG A 6 -9.17 10.85 10.75
N LYS A 7 -9.37 12.11 10.34
CA LYS A 7 -9.79 12.45 8.97
C LYS A 7 -8.67 12.27 7.94
N TYR A 8 -7.44 12.67 8.27
CA TYR A 8 -6.30 12.67 7.35
C TYR A 8 -5.29 11.54 7.60
N GLY A 9 -5.44 10.80 8.70
CA GLY A 9 -4.59 9.65 9.03
C GLY A 9 -4.64 8.54 7.97
N PRO A 10 -5.82 8.07 7.55
CA PRO A 10 -5.89 6.99 6.57
C PRO A 10 -5.10 7.28 5.26
N PRO A 11 -5.19 8.46 4.62
CA PRO A 11 -4.31 8.82 3.49
C PRO A 11 -2.83 8.80 3.85
N ILE A 12 -2.45 9.26 5.04
CA ILE A 12 -1.06 9.26 5.50
C ILE A 12 -0.56 7.83 5.70
N PHE A 13 -1.34 6.94 6.31
CA PHE A 13 -0.97 5.54 6.49
C PHE A 13 -0.87 4.81 5.15
N HIS A 14 -1.74 5.16 4.19
CA HIS A 14 -1.65 4.62 2.83
C HIS A 14 -0.38 5.08 2.14
N CYS A 15 -0.03 6.36 2.27
CA CYS A 15 1.23 6.89 1.79
C CYS A 15 2.42 6.14 2.40
N ILE A 16 2.43 5.91 3.71
CA ILE A 16 3.49 5.18 4.42
C ILE A 16 3.62 3.74 3.90
N ASN A 17 2.51 3.01 3.72
CA ASN A 17 2.56 1.64 3.23
C ASN A 17 3.08 1.58 1.79
N ASP A 18 2.51 2.39 0.89
CA ASP A 18 2.80 2.36 -0.53
C ASP A 18 4.15 3.00 -0.87
N PHE A 19 4.68 3.82 0.02
CA PHE A 19 6.05 4.28 0.01
C PHE A 19 7.04 3.10 0.03
N GLY A 20 6.80 2.07 0.86
CA GLY A 20 7.58 0.83 0.84
C GLY A 20 7.41 0.07 -0.46
N GLN A 21 6.18 -0.06 -0.96
CA GLN A 21 5.89 -0.80 -2.20
C GLN A 21 6.56 -0.16 -3.43
N GLY A 22 6.48 1.16 -3.58
CA GLY A 22 7.15 1.89 -4.67
C GLY A 22 8.67 1.81 -4.59
N SER A 23 9.22 1.77 -3.37
CA SER A 23 10.66 1.67 -3.13
C SER A 23 11.26 0.37 -3.63
N LEU A 24 10.52 -0.75 -3.56
CA LEU A 24 11.03 -2.07 -3.97
C LEU A 24 11.48 -2.06 -5.44
N ALA A 25 10.69 -1.48 -6.33
CA ALA A 25 11.03 -1.39 -7.75
C ALA A 25 12.29 -0.55 -8.00
N ALA A 26 12.49 0.52 -7.23
CA ALA A 26 13.66 1.38 -7.33
C ALA A 26 14.94 0.73 -6.79
N LEU A 27 14.84 -0.28 -5.93
CA LEU A 27 15.99 -1.02 -5.40
C LEU A 27 16.50 -2.12 -6.38
N ILE A 28 15.71 -2.51 -7.37
CA ILE A 28 16.09 -3.58 -8.32
C ILE A 28 17.42 -3.30 -9.04
N PRO A 29 17.70 -2.09 -9.57
CA PRO A 29 19.00 -1.80 -10.18
C PRO A 29 20.20 -2.05 -9.25
N PHE A 30 20.02 -1.71 -7.98
CA PHE A 30 21.07 -1.90 -6.96
C PHE A 30 21.27 -3.39 -6.63
N PHE A 31 20.20 -4.18 -6.60
CA PHE A 31 20.30 -5.62 -6.41
C PHE A 31 20.95 -6.31 -7.61
N ILE A 32 20.66 -5.85 -8.85
CA ILE A 32 21.36 -6.31 -10.04
C ILE A 32 22.88 -6.05 -9.91
N ALA A 33 23.25 -4.83 -9.53
CA ALA A 33 24.66 -4.46 -9.39
C ALA A 33 25.38 -5.22 -8.28
N ASN A 34 24.75 -5.45 -7.13
CA ASN A 34 25.40 -6.04 -5.96
C ASN A 34 25.39 -7.57 -5.97
N PHE A 35 24.36 -8.19 -6.54
CA PHE A 35 24.16 -9.65 -6.51
C PHE A 35 24.27 -10.30 -7.90
N GLY A 36 24.50 -9.52 -8.96
CA GLY A 36 24.56 -10.03 -10.34
C GLY A 36 23.24 -10.63 -10.82
N LEU A 37 22.10 -10.11 -10.36
CA LEU A 37 20.79 -10.67 -10.71
C LEU A 37 20.52 -10.54 -12.20
N ASN A 38 19.98 -11.60 -12.80
CA ASN A 38 19.44 -11.52 -14.15
C ASN A 38 18.02 -10.93 -14.18
N TYR A 39 17.50 -10.65 -15.38
CA TYR A 39 16.16 -10.04 -15.54
C TYR A 39 15.03 -10.91 -14.97
N TYR A 40 15.15 -12.23 -15.09
CA TYR A 40 14.17 -13.16 -14.55
C TYR A 40 14.11 -13.07 -13.01
N GLN A 41 15.25 -13.10 -12.35
CA GLN A 41 15.35 -12.95 -10.90
C GLN A 41 14.81 -11.60 -10.43
N SER A 42 15.14 -10.53 -11.12
CA SER A 42 14.68 -9.18 -10.83
C SER A 42 13.16 -9.04 -10.93
N ALA A 43 12.58 -9.55 -12.02
CA ALA A 43 11.14 -9.57 -12.23
C ALA A 43 10.43 -10.46 -11.20
N THR A 44 11.02 -11.59 -10.82
CA THR A 44 10.46 -12.53 -9.84
C THR A 44 10.30 -11.88 -8.46
N ILE A 45 11.21 -11.03 -8.02
CA ILE A 45 11.11 -10.31 -6.74
C ILE A 45 9.80 -9.49 -6.69
N ILE A 46 9.55 -8.66 -7.70
CA ILE A 46 8.35 -7.80 -7.75
C ILE A 46 7.09 -8.63 -8.00
N PHE A 47 7.18 -9.62 -8.88
CA PHE A 47 6.05 -10.53 -9.19
C PHE A 47 5.58 -11.26 -7.92
N CYS A 48 6.49 -11.87 -7.17
CA CYS A 48 6.15 -12.59 -5.95
C CYS A 48 5.55 -11.69 -4.87
N ASN A 49 6.10 -10.48 -4.68
CA ASN A 49 5.52 -9.47 -3.80
C ASN A 49 4.05 -9.18 -4.18
N THR A 50 3.80 -8.87 -5.46
CA THR A 50 2.49 -8.52 -5.97
C THR A 50 1.50 -9.69 -5.88
N VAL A 51 1.93 -10.90 -6.23
CA VAL A 51 1.08 -12.10 -6.19
C VAL A 51 0.66 -12.42 -4.76
N VAL A 52 1.60 -12.39 -3.80
CA VAL A 52 1.28 -12.62 -2.39
C VAL A 52 0.32 -11.56 -1.88
N ALA A 53 0.58 -10.28 -2.16
CA ALA A 53 -0.33 -9.21 -1.78
C ALA A 53 -1.73 -9.44 -2.37
N SER A 54 -1.83 -9.73 -3.66
CA SER A 54 -3.10 -9.89 -4.37
C SER A 54 -3.92 -11.10 -3.90
N ILE A 55 -3.26 -12.23 -3.60
CA ILE A 55 -3.94 -13.45 -3.14
C ILE A 55 -4.37 -13.33 -1.68
N ALA A 56 -3.53 -12.72 -0.84
CA ALA A 56 -3.82 -12.60 0.59
C ALA A 56 -4.86 -11.52 0.91
N GLN A 57 -4.97 -10.43 0.10
CA GLN A 57 -5.92 -9.35 0.35
C GLN A 57 -7.39 -9.79 0.45
N PRO A 58 -7.96 -10.62 -0.45
CA PRO A 58 -9.34 -11.07 -0.29
C PRO A 58 -9.57 -11.89 0.99
N ILE A 59 -8.59 -12.71 1.37
CA ILE A 59 -8.66 -13.56 2.58
C ILE A 59 -8.64 -12.66 3.82
N LEU A 60 -7.68 -11.73 3.87
CA LEU A 60 -7.53 -10.80 4.99
C LEU A 60 -8.67 -9.79 5.05
N GLY A 61 -9.22 -9.39 3.88
CA GLY A 61 -10.43 -8.58 3.79
C GLY A 61 -11.64 -9.27 4.40
N TYR A 62 -11.85 -10.55 4.09
CA TYR A 62 -12.91 -11.35 4.73
C TYR A 62 -12.73 -11.44 6.25
N VAL A 63 -11.48 -11.58 6.73
CA VAL A 63 -11.16 -11.56 8.15
C VAL A 63 -11.48 -10.20 8.77
N ALA A 64 -11.08 -9.11 8.13
CA ALA A 64 -11.29 -7.75 8.59
C ALA A 64 -12.78 -7.35 8.64
N ASP A 65 -13.56 -7.84 7.68
CA ASP A 65 -15.02 -7.62 7.66
C ASP A 65 -15.73 -8.34 8.79
N ARG A 66 -15.25 -9.54 9.17
CA ARG A 66 -15.90 -10.40 10.17
C ARG A 66 -15.44 -10.12 11.60
N TRP A 67 -14.15 -9.83 11.76
CA TRP A 67 -13.53 -9.56 13.06
C TRP A 67 -12.83 -8.20 12.98
N ARG A 68 -13.29 -7.20 13.67
CA ARG A 68 -12.60 -5.92 13.75
C ARG A 68 -11.15 -6.12 14.17
N VAL A 69 -10.22 -5.91 13.23
CA VAL A 69 -8.78 -6.15 13.43
C VAL A 69 -7.96 -4.88 13.14
N PRO A 70 -8.19 -3.79 13.90
CA PRO A 70 -7.58 -2.49 13.62
C PRO A 70 -6.05 -2.54 13.62
N TRP A 71 -5.47 -3.57 14.23
CA TRP A 71 -4.04 -3.82 14.25
C TRP A 71 -3.43 -4.19 12.89
N PHE A 72 -4.25 -4.61 11.94
CA PHE A 72 -3.79 -4.91 10.59
C PHE A 72 -3.17 -3.69 9.91
N ILE A 73 -3.63 -2.47 10.23
CA ILE A 73 -3.07 -1.23 9.68
C ILE A 73 -1.63 -1.01 10.14
N PRO A 74 -1.34 -0.82 11.45
CA PRO A 74 0.02 -0.57 11.91
C PRO A 74 0.95 -1.76 11.70
N VAL A 75 0.47 -2.99 11.84
CA VAL A 75 1.27 -4.20 11.56
C VAL A 75 1.59 -4.28 10.07
N GLY A 76 0.60 -4.04 9.19
CA GLY A 76 0.77 -4.13 7.74
C GLY A 76 1.87 -3.21 7.23
N PHE A 77 1.78 -1.91 7.46
CA PHE A 77 2.81 -0.99 6.97
C PHE A 77 4.17 -1.19 7.68
N THR A 78 4.16 -1.65 8.95
CA THR A 78 5.40 -1.97 9.66
C THR A 78 6.10 -3.16 9.00
N VAL A 79 5.38 -4.24 8.73
CA VAL A 79 5.93 -5.42 8.05
C VAL A 79 6.45 -5.04 6.68
N THR A 80 5.71 -4.24 5.91
CA THR A 80 6.16 -3.73 4.60
C THR A 80 7.49 -2.99 4.73
N LEU A 81 7.55 -1.95 5.56
CA LEU A 81 8.71 -1.06 5.64
C LEU A 81 9.92 -1.71 6.31
N VAL A 82 9.72 -2.53 7.35
CA VAL A 82 10.81 -3.28 8.00
C VAL A 82 11.39 -4.30 7.04
N SER A 83 10.59 -4.96 6.21
CA SER A 83 11.08 -5.87 5.17
C SER A 83 11.96 -5.14 4.15
N ILE A 84 11.54 -3.96 3.67
CA ILE A 84 12.37 -3.12 2.77
C ILE A 84 13.67 -2.69 3.48
N SER A 85 13.57 -2.27 4.73
CA SER A 85 14.73 -1.89 5.55
C SER A 85 15.73 -3.05 5.69
N ALA A 86 15.23 -4.25 5.97
CA ALA A 86 16.04 -5.46 6.15
C ALA A 86 16.77 -5.90 4.88
N MET A 87 16.33 -5.48 3.68
CA MET A 87 17.03 -5.74 2.43
C MET A 87 18.43 -5.11 2.40
N ALA A 88 18.70 -4.10 3.25
CA ALA A 88 20.05 -3.57 3.46
C ALA A 88 21.05 -4.62 3.99
N MET A 89 20.53 -5.62 4.71
CA MET A 89 21.32 -6.69 5.30
C MET A 89 21.31 -7.97 4.47
N ALA A 90 20.67 -7.94 3.29
CA ALA A 90 20.58 -9.12 2.44
C ALA A 90 21.97 -9.54 1.94
N THR A 91 22.23 -10.83 2.01
CA THR A 91 23.49 -11.46 1.55
C THR A 91 23.28 -12.37 0.35
N SER A 92 22.03 -12.61 -0.03
CA SER A 92 21.67 -13.47 -1.17
C SER A 92 20.36 -13.06 -1.84
N TYR A 93 20.16 -13.55 -3.06
CA TYR A 93 18.91 -13.40 -3.80
C TYR A 93 17.70 -13.95 -3.04
N GLU A 94 17.86 -15.14 -2.41
CA GLU A 94 16.79 -15.81 -1.68
C GLU A 94 16.31 -14.97 -0.48
N MET A 95 17.24 -14.29 0.18
CA MET A 95 16.92 -13.39 1.28
C MET A 95 16.13 -12.19 0.79
N ILE A 96 16.53 -11.58 -0.35
CA ILE A 96 15.77 -10.47 -0.97
C ILE A 96 14.37 -10.94 -1.36
N LEU A 97 14.25 -12.13 -1.97
CA LEU A 97 12.99 -12.71 -2.38
C LEU A 97 12.07 -12.96 -1.16
N ALA A 98 12.61 -13.55 -0.09
CA ALA A 98 11.85 -13.79 1.15
C ALA A 98 11.36 -12.49 1.78
N LEU A 99 12.20 -11.46 1.82
CA LEU A 99 11.82 -10.12 2.34
C LEU A 99 10.78 -9.45 1.44
N SER A 100 10.85 -9.64 0.12
CA SER A 100 9.83 -9.11 -0.80
C SER A 100 8.47 -9.79 -0.62
N LEU A 101 8.46 -11.11 -0.42
CA LEU A 101 7.25 -11.85 -0.07
C LEU A 101 6.63 -11.33 1.24
N LEU A 102 7.47 -11.11 2.26
CA LEU A 102 7.03 -10.58 3.55
C LEU A 102 6.47 -9.16 3.43
N ALA A 103 7.08 -8.30 2.60
CA ALA A 103 6.54 -6.97 2.30
C ALA A 103 5.17 -7.06 1.61
N GLY A 104 4.97 -8.04 0.72
CA GLY A 104 3.66 -8.32 0.10
C GLY A 104 2.60 -8.74 1.12
N VAL A 105 2.95 -9.55 2.12
CA VAL A 105 2.06 -9.89 3.25
C VAL A 105 1.70 -8.63 4.04
N GLY A 106 2.66 -7.76 4.31
CA GLY A 106 2.42 -6.47 4.97
C GLY A 106 1.39 -5.61 4.24
N ALA A 107 1.55 -5.46 2.92
CA ALA A 107 0.58 -4.74 2.08
C ALA A 107 -0.82 -5.39 2.10
N ALA A 108 -0.87 -6.72 2.09
CA ALA A 108 -2.14 -7.46 2.15
C ALA A 108 -2.88 -7.26 3.48
N LEU A 109 -2.17 -7.15 4.59
CA LEU A 109 -2.76 -6.82 5.90
C LEU A 109 -3.31 -5.38 5.91
N PHE A 110 -2.55 -4.45 5.32
CA PHE A 110 -2.86 -3.03 5.40
C PHE A 110 -4.12 -2.65 4.61
N HIS A 111 -4.17 -2.97 3.31
CA HIS A 111 -5.13 -2.37 2.38
C HIS A 111 -6.60 -2.61 2.74
N PRO A 112 -7.05 -3.84 3.07
CA PRO A 112 -8.46 -4.08 3.38
C PRO A 112 -8.92 -3.31 4.62
N GLU A 113 -8.18 -3.39 5.73
CA GLU A 113 -8.57 -2.75 6.98
C GLU A 113 -8.46 -1.22 6.90
N ALA A 114 -7.47 -0.69 6.15
CA ALA A 114 -7.35 0.75 5.94
C ALA A 114 -8.53 1.32 5.13
N ALA A 115 -8.99 0.60 4.10
CA ALA A 115 -10.19 0.98 3.36
C ALA A 115 -11.46 0.90 4.22
N LEU A 116 -11.58 -0.13 5.08
CA LEU A 116 -12.66 -0.23 6.06
C LEU A 116 -12.61 0.90 7.10
N LEU A 117 -11.43 1.30 7.56
CA LEU A 117 -11.26 2.43 8.46
C LEU A 117 -11.81 3.73 7.83
N VAL A 118 -11.49 4.00 6.56
CA VAL A 118 -12.04 5.16 5.82
C VAL A 118 -13.57 5.10 5.78
N ASN A 119 -14.12 3.94 5.44
CA ASN A 119 -15.57 3.77 5.34
C ASN A 119 -16.28 3.98 6.70
N ARG A 120 -15.70 3.46 7.79
CA ARG A 120 -16.25 3.60 9.14
C ARG A 120 -16.14 5.02 9.68
N THR A 121 -15.05 5.74 9.39
CA THR A 121 -14.78 7.07 9.97
C THR A 121 -15.31 8.23 9.13
N GLN A 122 -15.64 8.04 7.86
CA GLN A 122 -16.02 9.12 6.93
C GLN A 122 -17.19 8.71 6.01
N SER A 123 -18.17 7.98 6.53
CA SER A 123 -19.31 7.43 5.78
C SER A 123 -20.14 8.50 5.04
N HIS A 124 -20.25 9.71 5.58
CA HIS A 124 -21.02 10.80 4.96
C HIS A 124 -20.35 11.41 3.72
N GLU A 125 -19.02 11.33 3.63
CA GLU A 125 -18.21 11.86 2.51
C GLU A 125 -17.37 10.77 1.86
N ILE A 126 -17.89 9.55 1.76
CA ILE A 126 -17.11 8.36 1.38
C ILE A 126 -16.35 8.52 0.05
N GLY A 127 -16.94 9.15 -0.96
CA GLY A 127 -16.29 9.40 -2.24
C GLY A 127 -15.05 10.30 -2.10
N ASN A 128 -15.18 11.42 -1.39
CA ASN A 128 -14.06 12.33 -1.13
C ASN A 128 -13.01 11.70 -0.23
N ALA A 129 -13.43 10.90 0.74
CA ALA A 129 -12.56 10.22 1.67
C ALA A 129 -11.71 9.15 0.96
N MET A 130 -12.34 8.33 0.11
CA MET A 130 -11.66 7.33 -0.71
C MET A 130 -10.77 7.98 -1.77
N GLY A 131 -11.17 9.13 -2.33
CA GLY A 131 -10.32 9.92 -3.22
C GLY A 131 -9.04 10.38 -2.53
N ARG A 132 -9.15 10.96 -1.32
CA ARG A 132 -7.96 11.35 -0.51
C ARG A 132 -7.09 10.13 -0.15
N PHE A 133 -7.72 9.02 0.19
CA PHE A 133 -7.03 7.77 0.49
C PHE A 133 -6.22 7.28 -0.72
N ALA A 134 -6.81 7.30 -1.91
CA ALA A 134 -6.14 6.93 -3.15
C ALA A 134 -4.96 7.88 -3.49
N VAL A 135 -5.13 9.19 -3.30
CA VAL A 135 -4.05 10.18 -3.46
C VAL A 135 -2.90 9.88 -2.50
N GLY A 136 -3.21 9.49 -1.25
CA GLY A 136 -2.18 9.06 -0.29
C GLY A 136 -1.33 7.90 -0.82
N GLY A 137 -1.96 6.84 -1.33
CA GLY A 137 -1.25 5.71 -1.93
C GLY A 137 -0.40 6.12 -3.14
N SER A 138 -0.97 6.87 -4.09
CA SER A 138 -0.22 7.37 -5.25
C SER A 138 1.00 8.22 -4.84
N ALA A 139 0.85 9.09 -3.85
CA ALA A 139 1.96 9.87 -3.32
C ALA A 139 3.05 8.96 -2.71
N GLY A 140 2.65 7.89 -1.99
CA GLY A 140 3.58 6.89 -1.47
C GLY A 140 4.37 6.22 -2.57
N PHE A 141 3.70 5.72 -3.60
CA PHE A 141 4.35 5.11 -4.77
C PHE A 141 5.32 6.06 -5.47
N ALA A 142 4.99 7.34 -5.59
CA ALA A 142 5.86 8.34 -6.23
C ALA A 142 7.08 8.70 -5.35
N LEU A 143 6.89 8.88 -4.05
CA LEU A 143 7.95 9.28 -3.12
C LEU A 143 8.89 8.12 -2.76
N GLY A 144 8.40 6.88 -2.79
CA GLY A 144 9.17 5.69 -2.46
C GLY A 144 10.47 5.55 -3.25
N PRO A 145 10.43 5.57 -4.59
CA PRO A 145 11.62 5.48 -5.42
C PRO A 145 12.61 6.61 -5.17
N LEU A 146 12.10 7.84 -4.96
CA LEU A 146 12.92 9.01 -4.70
C LEU A 146 13.78 8.82 -3.45
N LEU A 147 13.15 8.38 -2.35
CA LEU A 147 13.89 8.15 -1.11
C LEU A 147 14.79 6.91 -1.22
N ALA A 148 14.30 5.80 -1.74
CA ALA A 148 15.06 4.56 -1.85
C ALA A 148 16.34 4.75 -2.67
N GLY A 149 16.22 5.39 -3.84
CA GLY A 149 17.36 5.71 -4.69
C GLY A 149 18.33 6.69 -4.02
N GLY A 150 17.81 7.76 -3.42
CA GLY A 150 18.63 8.74 -2.69
C GLY A 150 19.38 8.12 -1.52
N VAL A 151 18.71 7.35 -0.69
CA VAL A 151 19.31 6.70 0.49
C VAL A 151 20.36 5.69 0.06
N TYR A 152 20.11 4.91 -0.99
CA TYR A 152 21.06 3.89 -1.44
C TYR A 152 22.37 4.48 -1.96
N VAL A 153 22.35 5.69 -2.56
CA VAL A 153 23.56 6.42 -3.00
C VAL A 153 24.50 6.73 -1.83
N PHE A 154 23.95 7.03 -0.64
CA PHE A 154 24.73 7.25 0.57
C PHE A 154 25.21 5.98 1.26
N GLY A 155 24.71 4.83 0.82
CA GLY A 155 25.03 3.51 1.31
C GLY A 155 23.78 2.72 1.69
N GLY A 156 23.68 1.48 1.22
CA GLY A 156 22.50 0.62 1.43
C GLY A 156 22.11 0.43 2.89
N GLN A 157 23.07 0.57 3.83
CA GLN A 157 22.81 0.50 5.27
C GLN A 157 21.80 1.58 5.73
N PHE A 158 21.69 2.71 5.05
CA PHE A 158 20.74 3.77 5.43
C PHE A 158 19.27 3.43 5.12
N LEU A 159 18.97 2.28 4.51
CA LEU A 159 17.59 1.80 4.36
C LEU A 159 16.84 1.64 5.70
N TRP A 160 17.54 1.60 6.86
CA TRP A 160 16.90 1.63 8.17
C TRP A 160 15.96 2.84 8.38
N VAL A 161 16.07 3.89 7.56
CA VAL A 161 15.15 5.02 7.58
C VAL A 161 13.69 4.59 7.37
N PHE A 162 13.46 3.51 6.60
CA PHE A 162 12.12 2.93 6.43
C PHE A 162 11.55 2.40 7.75
N THR A 163 12.39 1.82 8.60
CA THR A 163 11.98 1.40 9.95
C THR A 163 11.59 2.58 10.82
N ILE A 164 12.32 3.70 10.73
CA ILE A 164 11.94 4.93 11.45
C ILE A 164 10.58 5.45 10.97
N ILE A 165 10.34 5.49 9.66
CA ILE A 165 9.05 5.91 9.10
C ILE A 165 7.93 5.00 9.62
N ALA A 166 8.16 3.68 9.67
CA ALA A 166 7.20 2.73 10.24
C ALA A 166 6.91 3.04 11.72
N LEU A 167 7.93 3.25 12.53
CA LEU A 167 7.77 3.58 13.95
C LEU A 167 6.98 4.88 14.16
N LEU A 168 7.29 5.93 13.39
CA LEU A 168 6.54 7.18 13.44
C LEU A 168 5.08 6.98 13.01
N GLY A 169 4.84 6.15 11.98
CA GLY A 169 3.50 5.77 11.56
C GLY A 169 2.73 5.03 12.66
N VAL A 170 3.37 4.08 13.35
CA VAL A 170 2.77 3.38 14.52
C VAL A 170 2.42 4.36 15.61
N LEU A 171 3.33 5.24 16.00
CA LEU A 171 3.09 6.25 17.04
C LEU A 171 1.92 7.17 16.66
N LEU A 172 1.85 7.60 15.41
CA LEU A 172 0.75 8.41 14.90
C LEU A 172 -0.58 7.63 14.95
N TYR A 173 -0.57 6.36 14.56
CA TYR A 173 -1.75 5.49 14.60
C TYR A 173 -2.23 5.31 16.03
N LEU A 174 -1.34 4.96 16.97
CA LEU A 174 -1.66 4.77 18.38
C LEU A 174 -2.23 6.06 19.00
N TYR A 175 -1.61 7.21 18.72
CA TYR A 175 -2.10 8.50 19.19
C TYR A 175 -3.52 8.82 18.68
N ALA A 176 -3.82 8.46 17.43
CA ALA A 176 -5.09 8.78 16.78
C ALA A 176 -6.23 7.84 17.22
N PHE A 177 -5.93 6.55 17.38
CA PHE A 177 -6.94 5.49 17.50
C PHE A 177 -6.86 4.66 18.78
N MET A 178 -5.77 4.74 19.58
CA MET A 178 -5.69 4.12 20.90
C MET A 178 -5.85 5.19 21.97
N GLY A 179 -6.82 5.02 22.84
CA GLY A 179 -6.99 5.87 24.04
C GLY A 179 -8.36 6.48 24.23
N GLU A 180 -9.31 6.08 23.42
CA GLU A 180 -10.72 6.30 23.69
C GLU A 180 -11.38 4.92 23.69
N GLY A 181 -11.70 4.42 24.90
CA GLY A 181 -12.70 3.37 25.05
C GLY A 181 -14.00 3.86 24.41
N GLU A 182 -14.88 2.98 24.03
CA GLU A 182 -16.18 3.06 23.36
C GLU A 182 -17.10 4.29 23.67
N ALA A 183 -16.54 5.44 24.08
CA ALA A 183 -17.28 6.60 24.57
C ALA A 183 -17.65 7.65 23.52
N ASP A 184 -17.42 7.39 22.22
CA ASP A 184 -17.85 8.30 21.13
C ASP A 184 -19.02 7.70 20.32
N THR A 185 -19.97 7.07 21.05
CA THR A 185 -21.25 6.60 20.51
C THR A 185 -22.25 7.75 20.28
N ASP A 186 -21.94 8.96 20.75
CA ASP A 186 -22.90 10.07 20.70
C ASP A 186 -23.13 10.65 19.28
N ASP A 187 -22.14 10.49 18.37
CA ASP A 187 -22.32 10.82 16.95
C ASP A 187 -22.87 9.62 16.12
N THR A 188 -22.77 8.39 16.65
CA THR A 188 -23.32 7.19 16.02
C THR A 188 -24.82 7.05 16.25
N ASP A 189 -25.36 7.49 17.38
CA ASP A 189 -26.80 7.40 17.68
C ASP A 189 -27.63 8.36 16.84
N ILE A 190 -27.09 9.54 16.49
CA ILE A 190 -27.72 10.46 15.54
C ILE A 190 -27.56 9.95 14.09
N ALA A 191 -26.42 9.33 13.76
CA ALA A 191 -26.17 8.71 12.45
C ALA A 191 -27.02 7.44 12.28
N ASP A 192 -27.18 6.60 13.31
CA ASP A 192 -28.03 5.40 13.26
C ASP A 192 -29.52 5.74 13.17
N ALA A 193 -30.00 6.80 13.80
CA ALA A 193 -31.38 7.26 13.68
C ALA A 193 -31.69 7.87 12.29
N ALA A 194 -30.72 8.54 11.66
CA ALA A 194 -30.86 9.06 10.29
C ALA A 194 -30.62 7.98 9.22
N ASP A 195 -29.86 6.92 9.55
CA ASP A 195 -29.46 5.86 8.62
C ASP A 195 -30.46 4.68 8.56
N THR A 196 -31.40 4.55 9.52
CA THR A 196 -32.43 3.49 9.45
C THR A 196 -33.28 3.62 8.18
N GLY A 197 -33.69 4.81 7.78
CA GLY A 197 -34.40 5.05 6.53
C GLY A 197 -33.53 4.82 5.29
N ASN A 198 -32.22 5.10 5.40
CA ASN A 198 -31.28 4.92 4.32
C ASN A 198 -30.76 3.46 4.23
N ARG A 199 -30.72 2.74 5.34
CA ARG A 199 -30.44 1.29 5.38
C ARG A 199 -31.56 0.47 4.77
N GLU A 200 -32.83 0.80 5.06
CA GLU A 200 -33.96 0.15 4.41
C GLU A 200 -34.00 0.42 2.90
N SER A 201 -33.74 1.68 2.48
CA SER A 201 -33.61 2.02 1.07
C SER A 201 -32.40 1.34 0.41
N ARG A 202 -31.25 1.29 1.06
CA ARG A 202 -30.06 0.56 0.58
C ARG A 202 -30.29 -0.95 0.58
N ALA A 203 -30.88 -1.52 1.62
CA ALA A 203 -31.22 -2.94 1.66
C ALA A 203 -32.22 -3.31 0.57
N LYS A 204 -33.18 -2.42 0.28
CA LYS A 204 -34.17 -2.59 -0.80
C LYS A 204 -33.52 -2.48 -2.18
N VAL A 205 -32.56 -1.54 -2.36
CA VAL A 205 -31.77 -1.42 -3.60
C VAL A 205 -30.85 -2.63 -3.77
N LEU A 206 -30.22 -3.12 -2.70
CA LEU A 206 -29.37 -4.32 -2.72
C LEU A 206 -30.19 -5.60 -2.93
N SER A 207 -31.40 -5.68 -2.40
CA SER A 207 -32.28 -6.85 -2.56
C SER A 207 -32.97 -6.94 -3.93
N THR A 208 -33.08 -5.83 -4.66
CA THR A 208 -33.61 -5.76 -6.03
C THR A 208 -32.52 -5.72 -7.09
N GLY A 209 -31.25 -5.60 -6.70
CA GLY A 209 -30.11 -5.58 -7.60
C GLY A 209 -29.87 -6.98 -8.21
N THR A 210 -30.14 -7.14 -9.49
CA THR A 210 -29.61 -8.29 -10.25
C THR A 210 -28.09 -8.13 -10.34
N ASN A 211 -27.35 -9.19 -10.04
CA ASN A 211 -25.88 -9.19 -10.20
C ASN A 211 -25.55 -8.96 -11.67
N ASP A 212 -25.05 -7.76 -11.99
CA ASP A 212 -24.62 -7.42 -13.34
C ASP A 212 -23.17 -7.93 -13.56
N TRP A 213 -23.05 -9.21 -13.80
CA TRP A 213 -21.78 -9.87 -14.08
C TRP A 213 -21.10 -9.35 -15.34
N VAL A 214 -21.86 -8.79 -16.29
CA VAL A 214 -21.30 -8.24 -17.54
C VAL A 214 -20.59 -6.94 -17.25
N SER A 215 -21.21 -6.03 -16.52
CA SER A 215 -20.57 -4.76 -16.10
C SER A 215 -19.39 -5.01 -15.16
N PHE A 216 -19.52 -5.97 -14.25
CA PHE A 216 -18.41 -6.41 -13.40
C PHE A 216 -17.24 -6.95 -14.22
N GLY A 217 -17.50 -7.81 -15.20
CA GLY A 217 -16.47 -8.37 -16.10
C GLY A 217 -15.76 -7.29 -16.91
N LYS A 218 -16.49 -6.29 -17.43
CA LYS A 218 -15.91 -5.14 -18.13
C LYS A 218 -14.99 -4.33 -17.19
N LEU A 219 -15.47 -4.02 -16.00
CA LEU A 219 -14.69 -3.27 -15.00
C LEU A 219 -13.43 -4.06 -14.58
N PHE A 220 -13.57 -5.36 -14.33
CA PHE A 220 -12.45 -6.24 -14.02
C PHE A 220 -11.40 -6.24 -15.13
N PHE A 221 -11.82 -6.34 -16.40
CA PHE A 221 -10.91 -6.33 -17.54
C PHE A 221 -10.13 -5.01 -17.64
N VAL A 222 -10.81 -3.87 -17.47
CA VAL A 222 -10.17 -2.54 -17.48
C VAL A 222 -9.15 -2.42 -16.34
N ILE A 223 -9.54 -2.81 -15.12
CA ILE A 223 -8.65 -2.76 -13.95
C ILE A 223 -7.45 -3.69 -14.13
N ALA A 224 -7.68 -4.93 -14.61
CA ALA A 224 -6.61 -5.90 -14.85
C ALA A 224 -5.63 -5.41 -15.90
N SER A 225 -6.11 -4.90 -17.05
CA SER A 225 -5.28 -4.36 -18.11
C SER A 225 -4.43 -3.18 -17.65
N ARG A 226 -5.04 -2.25 -16.89
CA ARG A 226 -4.34 -1.12 -16.27
C ARG A 226 -3.26 -1.61 -15.31
N SER A 227 -3.59 -2.59 -14.45
CA SER A 227 -2.65 -3.11 -13.43
C SER A 227 -1.47 -3.84 -14.06
N ILE A 228 -1.70 -4.61 -15.13
CA ILE A 228 -0.63 -5.28 -15.87
C ILE A 228 0.30 -4.23 -16.48
N LEU A 229 -0.24 -3.22 -17.17
CA LEU A 229 0.57 -2.16 -17.77
C LEU A 229 1.38 -1.41 -16.71
N PHE A 230 0.74 -1.03 -15.61
CA PHE A 230 1.39 -0.36 -14.48
C PHE A 230 2.55 -1.20 -13.92
N SER A 231 2.33 -2.49 -13.66
CA SER A 231 3.35 -3.38 -13.10
C SER A 231 4.51 -3.61 -14.07
N VAL A 232 4.22 -3.80 -15.36
CA VAL A 232 5.24 -3.99 -16.40
C VAL A 232 6.14 -2.75 -16.47
N LEU A 233 5.56 -1.56 -16.56
CA LEU A 233 6.33 -0.32 -16.64
C LEU A 233 7.14 -0.07 -15.36
N ALA A 234 6.57 -0.32 -14.18
CA ALA A 234 7.29 -0.20 -12.91
C ALA A 234 8.52 -1.09 -12.82
N ILE A 235 8.46 -2.31 -13.40
CA ILE A 235 9.59 -3.25 -13.43
C ILE A 235 10.63 -2.83 -14.49
N PHE A 236 10.17 -2.50 -15.70
CA PHE A 236 11.07 -2.35 -16.83
C PHE A 236 11.67 -0.94 -16.98
N ILE A 237 11.03 0.13 -16.48
CA ILE A 237 11.58 1.49 -16.54
C ILE A 237 12.99 1.56 -15.90
N PRO A 238 13.20 1.10 -14.65
CA PRO A 238 14.53 1.13 -14.05
C PRO A 238 15.56 0.29 -14.81
N ILE A 239 15.14 -0.90 -15.27
CA ILE A 239 16.01 -1.83 -16.01
C ILE A 239 16.42 -1.21 -17.36
N LEU A 240 15.46 -0.70 -18.12
CA LEU A 240 15.71 -0.02 -19.40
C LEU A 240 16.69 1.13 -19.24
N TYR A 241 16.52 1.91 -18.16
CA TYR A 241 17.37 3.07 -17.90
C TYR A 241 18.84 2.70 -17.73
N ILE A 242 19.11 1.62 -16.96
CA ILE A 242 20.51 1.18 -16.75
C ILE A 242 21.06 0.38 -17.93
N THR A 243 20.26 -0.45 -18.61
CA THR A 243 20.80 -1.40 -19.61
C THR A 243 20.85 -0.85 -21.02
N VAL A 244 19.94 0.04 -21.39
CA VAL A 244 19.83 0.59 -22.75
C VAL A 244 20.36 2.03 -22.79
N ILE A 245 19.98 2.84 -21.81
CA ILE A 245 20.40 4.24 -21.73
C ILE A 245 21.80 4.38 -21.11
N ASN A 246 22.31 3.31 -20.46
CA ASN A 246 23.57 3.30 -19.70
C ASN A 246 23.59 4.37 -18.59
N GLY A 247 22.42 4.66 -18.04
CA GLY A 247 22.25 5.64 -16.97
C GLY A 247 22.61 5.08 -15.58
N GLU A 248 22.83 5.95 -14.63
CA GLU A 248 23.11 5.54 -13.25
C GLU A 248 21.86 4.98 -12.55
N ALA A 249 22.03 4.01 -11.65
CA ALA A 249 20.93 3.41 -10.89
C ALA A 249 20.16 4.42 -10.05
N SER A 250 20.83 5.45 -9.52
CA SER A 250 20.21 6.57 -8.81
C SER A 250 19.24 7.37 -9.68
N ALA A 251 19.64 7.65 -10.93
CA ALA A 251 18.80 8.39 -11.87
C ALA A 251 17.60 7.54 -12.38
N SER A 252 17.73 6.21 -12.38
CA SER A 252 16.59 5.31 -12.69
C SER A 252 15.46 5.45 -11.67
N SER A 253 15.78 5.72 -10.42
CA SER A 253 14.79 5.98 -9.36
C SER A 253 13.99 7.27 -9.59
N LEU A 254 14.63 8.31 -10.16
CA LEU A 254 13.94 9.54 -10.57
C LEU A 254 12.98 9.30 -11.74
N ALA A 255 13.39 8.49 -12.71
CA ALA A 255 12.52 8.10 -13.82
C ALA A 255 11.28 7.35 -13.33
N LEU A 256 11.45 6.46 -12.35
CA LEU A 256 10.34 5.73 -11.72
C LEU A 256 9.45 6.66 -10.89
N THR A 257 10.04 7.60 -10.15
CA THR A 257 9.28 8.64 -9.44
C THR A 257 8.41 9.45 -10.40
N ALA A 258 8.97 9.91 -11.51
CA ALA A 258 8.24 10.65 -12.54
C ALA A 258 7.12 9.81 -13.20
N TYR A 259 7.30 8.49 -13.29
CA TYR A 259 6.27 7.59 -13.78
C TYR A 259 5.08 7.44 -12.82
N PHE A 260 5.33 7.46 -11.51
CA PHE A 260 4.28 7.30 -10.49
C PHE A 260 3.60 8.63 -10.10
N ALA A 261 4.21 9.80 -10.37
CA ALA A 261 3.67 11.13 -10.10
C ALA A 261 2.59 11.52 -11.12
#